data_f9da6b290398be87b7ba9e983e081f8f
#
_entry.id   f9da6b290398be87b7ba9e983e081f8f
#
_cell.length_a   1.000
_cell.length_b   1.000
_cell.length_c   1.000
_cell.angle_alpha   90.00
_cell.angle_beta   90.00
_cell.angle_gamma   90.00
#
_symmetry.space_group_name_H-M   'P 1'
#
loop_
_entity.id
_entity.type
_entity.pdbx_description
1 polymer ?
#
loop_
_entity_poly.entity_id
_entity_poly.type
_entity_poly.pdbx_seq_one_letter_code
_entity_poly.pdbx_strand_id
1 'polypeptide(L)'
;MDRLVLEDDCARTSESRLGLGVLVCSGACRDGLSREDAGSMGPKIAIIGGGIGGLTAAVALARRGLAAEVYEQAPALEEVGAGVGLWPNAMAAFEPIGLSGKVAQLAVTISRQGIKRPDGTWLMYIPEGVMARRWGSGFVLVHRAELQQLLAAELDPAVIHLGACCTGFEDSGQAVIARFADGREVQADVLVGADGVHSAVRAKLFGPASLRYRGYTAVRSLTPAGSVPLPRDGTETWGRGARFGLGPATGDRIIWYAMWNARAGGTDDGDTATLLRKLFGAWHDPIPAIIEATPKTTLIRNDISDRWPTRTWGRGRVALLGDAIHPMTPDLAQGACQAIVDATALATCLAASRDTGAALREYQQRRWRNAATTTLIARNTGAMGQLKGRLTCAARDAMMQATPLSLQLRQFDVVLRPRQVSGQRRTS
;
A
#
# COMPACT_ATOMS: atom_id res chain seq x y z
N MET A 1 -32.31 46.94 21.80
CA MET A 1 -33.64 47.23 21.23
C MET A 1 -33.96 45.98 20.45
N ASP A 2 -34.57 45.22 21.08
CA ASP A 2 -35.86 44.58 21.44
C ASP A 2 -35.90 43.20 20.73
N ARG A 3 -35.90 42.12 21.45
CA ARG A 3 -36.85 41.42 22.34
C ARG A 3 -38.21 41.19 21.70
N LEU A 4 -38.55 39.90 21.59
CA LEU A 4 -39.78 39.21 22.06
C LEU A 4 -39.85 37.85 21.36
N VAL A 5 -39.81 36.69 21.95
CA VAL A 5 -40.49 36.00 23.09
C VAL A 5 -41.91 35.54 22.73
N LEU A 6 -42.14 34.24 23.03
CA LEU A 6 -43.37 33.53 23.42
C LEU A 6 -44.19 32.91 22.27
N GLU A 7 -44.91 31.84 22.44
CA GLU A 7 -45.18 30.76 23.43
C GLU A 7 -46.05 29.71 22.77
N ASP A 8 -45.89 28.49 23.26
CA ASP A 8 -46.87 27.46 23.62
C ASP A 8 -48.24 27.33 22.95
N ASP A 9 -48.61 26.08 22.64
CA ASP A 9 -49.79 25.34 23.16
C ASP A 9 -49.87 23.96 22.44
N CYS A 10 -49.77 22.90 23.09
CA CYS A 10 -50.49 22.04 24.05
C CYS A 10 -51.90 21.62 23.59
N ALA A 11 -52.06 20.35 23.51
CA ALA A 11 -53.13 19.51 24.04
C ALA A 11 -53.96 18.60 23.11
N ARG A 12 -53.90 17.31 23.48
CA ARG A 12 -55.01 16.34 23.72
C ARG A 12 -55.81 15.84 22.52
N THR A 13 -56.15 14.62 22.36
CA THR A 13 -56.56 13.39 23.07
C THR A 13 -56.88 12.37 21.98
N SER A 14 -56.90 11.10 22.11
CA SER A 14 -57.66 10.22 22.97
C SER A 14 -57.34 8.75 22.68
N GLU A 15 -57.52 7.96 23.70
CA GLU A 15 -57.43 6.51 23.84
C GLU A 15 -58.22 5.64 22.87
N SER A 16 -57.71 4.43 22.59
CA SER A 16 -58.52 3.23 22.72
C SER A 16 -57.65 2.01 22.95
N ARG A 17 -58.02 1.32 24.03
CA ARG A 17 -57.48 0.06 24.57
C ARG A 17 -57.88 -1.12 23.64
N LEU A 18 -56.98 -2.11 23.54
CA LEU A 18 -57.37 -3.53 23.64
C LEU A 18 -56.14 -4.34 24.08
N GLY A 19 -56.28 -4.98 25.19
CA GLY A 19 -55.27 -5.82 25.83
C GLY A 19 -55.33 -7.27 25.32
N LEU A 20 -54.21 -7.96 25.47
CA LEU A 20 -54.17 -9.42 25.74
C LEU A 20 -52.82 -9.82 26.32
N GLY A 21 -52.88 -10.31 27.53
CA GLY A 21 -52.31 -11.54 28.01
C GLY A 21 -50.79 -11.61 28.17
N VAL A 22 -50.27 -11.21 29.32
CA VAL A 22 -48.93 -11.60 29.82
C VAL A 22 -49.04 -13.00 30.39
N LEU A 23 -48.31 -13.94 29.81
CA LEU A 23 -47.96 -15.19 30.48
C LEU A 23 -46.53 -15.11 31.02
N VAL A 24 -46.43 -14.93 32.32
CA VAL A 24 -45.18 -15.02 33.07
C VAL A 24 -44.89 -16.50 33.32
N CYS A 25 -43.85 -17.04 32.71
CA CYS A 25 -43.23 -18.27 33.17
C CYS A 25 -41.94 -17.94 33.92
N SER A 26 -42.03 -17.96 35.22
CA SER A 26 -40.89 -18.04 36.15
C SER A 26 -40.32 -19.45 36.11
N GLY A 27 -39.09 -19.57 35.62
CA GLY A 27 -38.30 -20.78 35.68
C GLY A 27 -36.83 -20.41 35.82
N ALA A 28 -36.34 -20.43 37.06
CA ALA A 28 -34.93 -20.31 37.39
C ALA A 28 -34.19 -21.53 36.87
N CYS A 29 -33.22 -21.35 36.01
CA CYS A 29 -32.06 -22.21 35.89
C CYS A 29 -30.82 -21.31 35.94
N ARG A 30 -30.20 -21.31 37.11
CA ARG A 30 -28.81 -20.90 37.26
C ARG A 30 -27.97 -22.04 36.72
N ASP A 31 -27.23 -21.78 35.66
CA ASP A 31 -25.97 -22.45 35.44
C ASP A 31 -25.00 -21.41 34.91
N GLY A 32 -23.96 -21.20 35.71
CA GLY A 32 -22.85 -20.29 35.40
C GLY A 32 -22.04 -20.86 34.25
N LEU A 33 -22.23 -20.33 33.09
CA LEU A 33 -21.26 -20.43 32.01
C LEU A 33 -20.42 -19.13 32.03
N SER A 34 -19.20 -19.33 32.53
CA SER A 34 -18.13 -18.35 32.44
C SER A 34 -17.99 -17.85 30.98
N ARG A 35 -17.88 -16.54 30.82
CA ARG A 35 -17.69 -15.85 29.53
C ARG A 35 -16.33 -16.14 28.86
N GLU A 36 -15.65 -17.22 29.21
CA GLU A 36 -14.30 -17.55 28.76
C GLU A 36 -14.22 -18.53 27.58
N ASP A 37 -15.33 -19.13 27.12
CA ASP A 37 -15.31 -20.15 26.05
C ASP A 37 -16.24 -19.89 24.86
N ALA A 38 -16.38 -18.64 24.44
CA ALA A 38 -16.79 -18.36 23.07
C ALA A 38 -15.57 -18.47 22.15
N GLY A 39 -15.04 -19.69 21.99
CA GLY A 39 -13.92 -20.00 21.14
C GLY A 39 -14.17 -19.47 19.72
N SER A 40 -13.33 -18.56 19.27
CA SER A 40 -13.24 -18.12 17.87
C SER A 40 -13.20 -19.37 16.99
N MET A 41 -14.24 -19.64 16.18
CA MET A 41 -14.32 -20.82 15.29
C MET A 41 -13.36 -20.75 14.10
N GLY A 42 -12.48 -19.76 14.03
CA GLY A 42 -11.50 -19.54 12.97
C GLY A 42 -10.06 -19.65 13.45
N PRO A 43 -9.10 -19.76 12.52
CA PRO A 43 -7.69 -19.81 12.86
C PRO A 43 -7.22 -18.48 13.49
N LYS A 44 -6.39 -18.58 14.52
CA LYS A 44 -5.66 -17.44 15.10
C LYS A 44 -4.52 -17.04 14.16
N ILE A 45 -4.48 -15.78 13.73
CA ILE A 45 -3.52 -15.30 12.73
C ILE A 45 -2.64 -14.22 13.35
N ALA A 46 -1.32 -14.43 13.31
CA ALA A 46 -0.34 -13.42 13.68
C ALA A 46 0.26 -12.76 12.42
N ILE A 47 0.21 -11.44 12.35
CA ILE A 47 0.76 -10.64 11.25
C ILE A 47 1.97 -9.87 11.77
N ILE A 48 3.14 -10.11 11.21
CA ILE A 48 4.37 -9.40 11.55
C ILE A 48 4.56 -8.24 10.59
N GLY A 49 4.46 -7.01 11.11
CA GLY A 49 4.57 -5.74 10.39
C GLY A 49 3.26 -4.97 10.28
N GLY A 50 3.24 -3.76 10.83
CA GLY A 50 2.11 -2.79 10.82
C GLY A 50 2.17 -1.80 9.65
N GLY A 51 2.84 -2.14 8.55
CA GLY A 51 2.81 -1.35 7.32
C GLY A 51 1.47 -1.47 6.56
N ILE A 52 1.35 -0.75 5.44
CA ILE A 52 0.11 -0.74 4.61
C ILE A 52 -0.36 -2.17 4.30
N GLY A 53 0.56 -3.09 3.93
CA GLY A 53 0.20 -4.46 3.60
C GLY A 53 -0.34 -5.25 4.79
N GLY A 54 0.34 -5.20 5.94
CA GLY A 54 -0.05 -5.92 7.16
C GLY A 54 -1.36 -5.42 7.75
N LEU A 55 -1.53 -4.09 7.87
CA LEU A 55 -2.79 -3.50 8.32
C LEU A 55 -3.94 -3.79 7.35
N THR A 56 -3.71 -3.73 6.03
CA THR A 56 -4.74 -4.14 5.05
C THR A 56 -5.12 -5.61 5.22
N ALA A 57 -4.14 -6.50 5.50
CA ALA A 57 -4.42 -7.91 5.74
C ALA A 57 -5.26 -8.11 7.01
N ALA A 58 -4.93 -7.42 8.10
CA ALA A 58 -5.70 -7.46 9.34
C ALA A 58 -7.15 -7.00 9.12
N VAL A 59 -7.36 -5.85 8.46
CA VAL A 59 -8.70 -5.35 8.12
C VAL A 59 -9.46 -6.35 7.23
N ALA A 60 -8.79 -6.88 6.19
CA ALA A 60 -9.41 -7.81 5.26
C ALA A 60 -9.81 -9.13 5.92
N LEU A 61 -9.05 -9.61 6.90
CA LEU A 61 -9.36 -10.78 7.71
C LEU A 61 -10.53 -10.49 8.66
N ALA A 62 -10.47 -9.37 9.39
CA ALA A 62 -11.53 -8.96 10.32
C ALA A 62 -12.88 -8.81 9.60
N ARG A 63 -12.92 -8.24 8.39
CA ARG A 63 -14.13 -8.14 7.55
C ARG A 63 -14.70 -9.50 7.13
N ARG A 64 -13.93 -10.58 7.28
CA ARG A 64 -14.34 -11.96 7.01
C ARG A 64 -14.55 -12.79 8.27
N GLY A 65 -14.55 -12.15 9.44
CA GLY A 65 -14.75 -12.81 10.74
C GLY A 65 -13.56 -13.65 11.21
N LEU A 66 -12.36 -13.40 10.67
CA LEU A 66 -11.13 -14.08 11.08
C LEU A 66 -10.34 -13.20 12.04
N ALA A 67 -9.98 -13.75 13.21
CA ALA A 67 -9.19 -13.06 14.23
C ALA A 67 -7.72 -12.93 13.77
N ALA A 68 -7.19 -11.71 13.77
CA ALA A 68 -5.81 -11.44 13.42
C ALA A 68 -5.23 -10.37 14.35
N GLU A 69 -3.99 -10.58 14.79
CA GLU A 69 -3.23 -9.62 15.59
C GLU A 69 -2.02 -9.14 14.80
N VAL A 70 -1.71 -7.84 14.90
CA VAL A 70 -0.60 -7.19 14.19
C VAL A 70 0.51 -6.85 15.19
N TYR A 71 1.73 -7.24 14.86
CA TYR A 71 2.94 -7.01 15.67
C TYR A 71 3.90 -6.12 14.87
N GLU A 72 4.05 -4.86 15.31
CA GLU A 72 4.88 -3.84 14.65
C GLU A 72 6.09 -3.50 15.52
N GLN A 73 7.28 -3.47 14.92
CA GLN A 73 8.52 -3.18 15.63
C GLN A 73 8.65 -1.73 16.07
N ALA A 74 8.03 -0.79 15.35
CA ALA A 74 8.05 0.62 15.71
C ALA A 74 7.23 0.86 16.99
N PRO A 75 7.66 1.79 17.86
CA PRO A 75 6.94 2.11 19.09
C PRO A 75 5.65 2.91 18.83
N ALA A 76 5.51 3.45 17.63
CA ALA A 76 4.32 4.15 17.16
C ALA A 76 4.13 3.90 15.66
N LEU A 77 2.89 4.07 15.16
CA LEU A 77 2.61 4.13 13.73
C LEU A 77 2.99 5.54 13.25
N GLU A 78 4.27 5.75 13.02
CA GLU A 78 4.84 7.05 12.71
C GLU A 78 4.78 7.39 11.22
N GLU A 79 4.80 8.69 10.95
CA GLU A 79 4.80 9.28 9.62
C GLU A 79 6.15 9.14 8.91
N VAL A 80 6.58 7.94 8.57
CA VAL A 80 7.77 7.75 7.74
C VAL A 80 7.40 7.67 6.27
N GLY A 81 7.69 8.71 5.53
CA GLY A 81 7.55 8.73 4.08
C GLY A 81 6.68 9.85 3.54
N ALA A 82 6.90 10.21 2.28
CA ALA A 82 6.20 11.31 1.63
C ALA A 82 4.79 10.88 1.18
N GLY A 83 4.69 10.21 0.08
CA GLY A 83 3.41 9.80 -0.48
C GLY A 83 3.45 8.42 -1.10
N VAL A 84 2.28 7.88 -1.38
CA VAL A 84 2.10 6.64 -2.10
C VAL A 84 1.09 6.81 -3.22
N GLY A 85 1.45 6.33 -4.41
CA GLY A 85 0.55 6.25 -5.55
C GLY A 85 -0.27 4.97 -5.49
N LEU A 86 -1.58 5.11 -5.60
CA LEU A 86 -2.50 4.00 -5.67
C LEU A 86 -3.10 3.90 -7.07
N TRP A 87 -2.85 2.79 -7.72
CA TRP A 87 -3.37 2.44 -9.02
C TRP A 87 -4.74 1.76 -8.91
N PRO A 88 -5.50 1.66 -10.01
CA PRO A 88 -6.82 1.03 -10.02
C PRO A 88 -6.89 -0.36 -9.38
N ASN A 89 -5.84 -1.17 -9.48
CA ASN A 89 -5.79 -2.49 -8.84
C ASN A 89 -5.82 -2.44 -7.31
N ALA A 90 -5.19 -1.44 -6.70
CA ALA A 90 -5.25 -1.23 -5.26
C ALA A 90 -6.62 -0.70 -4.84
N MET A 91 -7.19 0.27 -5.59
CA MET A 91 -8.52 0.79 -5.31
C MET A 91 -9.59 -0.31 -5.41
N ALA A 92 -9.53 -1.15 -6.44
CA ALA A 92 -10.40 -2.32 -6.58
C ALA A 92 -10.22 -3.36 -5.46
N ALA A 93 -9.00 -3.49 -4.90
CA ALA A 93 -8.75 -4.37 -3.76
C ALA A 93 -9.33 -3.84 -2.44
N PHE A 94 -9.47 -2.53 -2.28
CA PHE A 94 -10.13 -1.92 -1.13
C PHE A 94 -11.67 -2.04 -1.17
N GLU A 95 -12.26 -2.22 -2.34
CA GLU A 95 -13.72 -2.28 -2.51
C GLU A 95 -14.39 -3.40 -1.67
N PRO A 96 -13.96 -4.68 -1.75
CA PRO A 96 -14.59 -5.77 -0.99
C PRO A 96 -14.40 -5.71 0.52
N ILE A 97 -13.56 -4.80 1.02
CA ILE A 97 -13.37 -4.56 2.45
C ILE A 97 -13.95 -3.20 2.90
N GLY A 98 -14.69 -2.51 2.00
CA GLY A 98 -15.42 -1.29 2.31
C GLY A 98 -14.55 -0.03 2.47
N LEU A 99 -13.32 -0.02 1.96
CA LEU A 99 -12.37 1.08 2.17
C LEU A 99 -12.15 1.97 0.96
N SER A 100 -12.60 1.58 -0.25
CA SER A 100 -12.34 2.36 -1.47
C SER A 100 -12.83 3.81 -1.38
N GLY A 101 -14.02 4.04 -0.81
CA GLY A 101 -14.57 5.39 -0.60
C GLY A 101 -13.79 6.22 0.42
N LYS A 102 -13.40 5.62 1.55
CA LYS A 102 -12.60 6.29 2.58
C LYS A 102 -11.21 6.67 2.07
N VAL A 103 -10.57 5.76 1.33
CA VAL A 103 -9.25 6.01 0.70
C VAL A 103 -9.37 7.10 -0.36
N ALA A 104 -10.44 7.11 -1.17
CA ALA A 104 -10.66 8.14 -2.17
C ALA A 104 -10.83 9.55 -1.55
N GLN A 105 -11.39 9.66 -0.36
CA GLN A 105 -11.51 10.94 0.39
C GLN A 105 -10.16 11.47 0.90
N LEU A 106 -9.21 10.58 1.22
CA LEU A 106 -7.85 10.94 1.63
C LEU A 106 -6.92 11.20 0.45
N ALA A 107 -7.34 10.92 -0.76
CA ALA A 107 -6.47 10.91 -1.93
C ALA A 107 -6.75 12.08 -2.86
N VAL A 108 -5.72 12.52 -3.57
CA VAL A 108 -5.86 13.48 -4.68
C VAL A 108 -5.87 12.72 -5.99
N THR A 109 -6.92 12.90 -6.78
CA THR A 109 -7.01 12.34 -8.13
C THR A 109 -6.13 13.13 -9.09
N ILE A 110 -5.34 12.42 -9.89
CA ILE A 110 -4.45 13.01 -10.89
C ILE A 110 -5.19 13.21 -12.21
N SER A 111 -5.20 14.46 -12.73
CA SER A 111 -5.86 14.79 -14.00
C SER A 111 -5.17 14.13 -15.18
N ARG A 112 -3.87 14.30 -15.31
CA ARG A 112 -3.04 13.64 -16.33
C ARG A 112 -1.84 13.00 -15.68
N GLN A 113 -1.48 11.83 -16.16
CA GLN A 113 -0.26 11.16 -15.73
C GLN A 113 0.65 10.87 -16.91
N GLY A 114 1.93 11.19 -16.79
CA GLY A 114 2.84 10.92 -17.90
C GLY A 114 4.27 11.32 -17.65
N ILE A 115 5.04 11.23 -18.73
CA ILE A 115 6.48 11.41 -18.73
C ILE A 115 6.84 12.58 -19.62
N LYS A 116 7.72 13.47 -19.12
CA LYS A 116 8.26 14.63 -19.81
C LYS A 116 9.76 14.53 -20.01
N ARG A 117 10.29 15.36 -20.88
CA ARG A 117 11.73 15.69 -20.98
C ARG A 117 12.10 16.79 -19.99
N PRO A 118 13.41 17.03 -19.74
CA PRO A 118 13.87 18.15 -18.93
C PRO A 118 13.44 19.54 -19.41
N ASP A 119 13.13 19.70 -20.68
CA ASP A 119 12.59 20.94 -21.27
C ASP A 119 11.07 21.09 -21.12
N GLY A 120 10.38 20.12 -20.46
CA GLY A 120 8.94 20.12 -20.27
C GLY A 120 8.12 19.47 -21.39
N THR A 121 8.74 19.07 -22.50
CA THR A 121 8.08 18.40 -23.61
C THR A 121 7.57 17.01 -23.21
N TRP A 122 6.30 16.70 -23.51
CA TRP A 122 5.73 15.38 -23.24
C TRP A 122 6.37 14.29 -24.10
N LEU A 123 6.82 13.21 -23.48
CA LEU A 123 7.18 11.96 -24.13
C LEU A 123 5.96 11.04 -24.28
N MET A 124 5.16 10.97 -23.24
CA MET A 124 3.88 10.28 -23.23
C MET A 124 2.99 10.80 -22.10
N TYR A 125 1.69 10.67 -22.24
CA TYR A 125 0.76 10.91 -21.14
C TYR A 125 -0.53 10.12 -21.32
N ILE A 126 -1.19 9.83 -20.20
CA ILE A 126 -2.52 9.24 -20.15
C ILE A 126 -3.49 10.37 -19.84
N PRO A 127 -4.44 10.68 -20.74
CA PRO A 127 -5.43 11.73 -20.53
C PRO A 127 -6.37 11.41 -19.36
N GLU A 128 -6.95 12.46 -18.80
CA GLU A 128 -7.94 12.36 -17.74
C GLU A 128 -9.10 11.42 -18.14
N GLY A 129 -9.58 10.64 -17.16
CA GLY A 129 -10.70 9.70 -17.33
C GLY A 129 -10.37 8.42 -18.09
N VAL A 130 -9.25 8.33 -18.81
CA VAL A 130 -8.89 7.11 -19.57
C VAL A 130 -8.71 5.92 -18.63
N MET A 131 -8.01 6.10 -17.51
CA MET A 131 -7.80 5.02 -16.53
C MET A 131 -9.12 4.58 -15.90
N ALA A 132 -9.96 5.52 -15.48
CA ALA A 132 -11.24 5.22 -14.86
C ALA A 132 -12.16 4.42 -15.81
N ARG A 133 -12.22 4.82 -17.08
CA ARG A 133 -12.99 4.06 -18.09
C ARG A 133 -12.44 2.68 -18.36
N ARG A 134 -11.10 2.49 -18.30
CA ARG A 134 -10.46 1.20 -18.63
C ARG A 134 -10.38 0.23 -17.47
N TRP A 135 -10.13 0.74 -16.25
CA TRP A 135 -9.83 -0.05 -15.05
C TRP A 135 -10.71 0.25 -13.83
N GLY A 136 -11.75 1.08 -13.99
CA GLY A 136 -12.74 1.37 -12.93
C GLY A 136 -12.39 2.54 -12.02
N SER A 137 -11.13 2.97 -11.94
CA SER A 137 -10.71 4.16 -11.18
C SER A 137 -9.51 4.83 -11.82
N GLY A 138 -9.22 6.06 -11.40
CA GLY A 138 -7.99 6.78 -11.75
C GLY A 138 -6.80 6.35 -10.91
N PHE A 139 -5.64 6.92 -11.21
CA PHE A 139 -4.49 6.92 -10.32
C PHE A 139 -4.66 8.04 -9.28
N VAL A 140 -4.41 7.73 -8.03
CA VAL A 140 -4.54 8.68 -6.93
C VAL A 140 -3.25 8.74 -6.10
N LEU A 141 -2.96 9.89 -5.55
CA LEU A 141 -1.87 10.09 -4.60
C LEU A 141 -2.44 10.29 -3.21
N VAL A 142 -1.90 9.59 -2.23
CA VAL A 142 -2.29 9.70 -0.82
C VAL A 142 -1.05 9.87 0.06
N HIS A 143 -1.17 10.62 1.14
CA HIS A 143 -0.12 10.66 2.15
C HIS A 143 0.00 9.30 2.84
N ARG A 144 1.22 8.75 2.89
CA ARG A 144 1.43 7.36 3.37
C ARG A 144 0.96 7.15 4.80
N ALA A 145 1.22 8.11 5.68
CA ALA A 145 0.81 8.04 7.07
C ALA A 145 -0.71 8.13 7.23
N GLU A 146 -1.38 9.01 6.49
CA GLU A 146 -2.84 9.13 6.51
C GLU A 146 -3.51 7.81 6.09
N LEU A 147 -2.96 7.13 5.07
CA LEU A 147 -3.45 5.79 4.68
C LEU A 147 -3.21 4.75 5.77
N GLN A 148 -2.03 4.77 6.42
CA GLN A 148 -1.70 3.84 7.50
C GLN A 148 -2.61 4.06 8.72
N GLN A 149 -2.83 5.33 9.10
CA GLN A 149 -3.75 5.71 10.18
C GLN A 149 -5.20 5.31 9.88
N LEU A 150 -5.67 5.53 8.63
CA LEU A 150 -6.98 5.05 8.19
C LEU A 150 -7.13 3.54 8.39
N LEU A 151 -6.14 2.76 7.94
CA LEU A 151 -6.17 1.31 8.06
C LEU A 151 -6.15 0.85 9.53
N ALA A 152 -5.35 1.49 10.37
CA ALA A 152 -5.29 1.19 11.80
C ALA A 152 -6.61 1.53 12.52
N ALA A 153 -7.26 2.63 12.14
CA ALA A 153 -8.55 3.06 12.70
C ALA A 153 -9.73 2.11 12.36
N GLU A 154 -9.55 1.21 11.39
CA GLU A 154 -10.54 0.17 11.06
C GLU A 154 -10.42 -1.09 11.93
N LEU A 155 -9.45 -1.13 12.82
CA LEU A 155 -9.17 -2.24 13.73
C LEU A 155 -9.40 -1.82 15.18
N ASP A 156 -9.69 -2.80 16.03
CA ASP A 156 -9.62 -2.59 17.47
C ASP A 156 -8.15 -2.29 17.84
N PRO A 157 -7.86 -1.19 18.55
CA PRO A 157 -6.50 -0.90 19.00
C PRO A 157 -5.83 -2.03 19.77
N ALA A 158 -6.61 -2.86 20.47
CA ALA A 158 -6.11 -4.00 21.25
C ALA A 158 -5.45 -5.09 20.39
N VAL A 159 -5.75 -5.15 19.07
CA VAL A 159 -5.13 -6.14 18.18
C VAL A 159 -3.83 -5.64 17.52
N ILE A 160 -3.39 -4.39 17.82
CA ILE A 160 -2.16 -3.81 17.28
C ILE A 160 -1.13 -3.69 18.39
N HIS A 161 -0.08 -4.50 18.32
CA HIS A 161 0.99 -4.57 19.30
C HIS A 161 2.23 -3.82 18.77
N LEU A 162 2.44 -2.60 19.26
CA LEU A 162 3.60 -1.77 18.93
C LEU A 162 4.84 -2.15 19.75
N GLY A 163 6.03 -1.79 19.27
CA GLY A 163 7.31 -2.13 19.90
C GLY A 163 7.64 -3.63 19.83
N ALA A 164 6.92 -4.39 19.01
CA ALA A 164 7.06 -5.84 18.89
C ALA A 164 8.01 -6.22 17.74
N CYS A 165 9.32 -6.22 17.99
CA CYS A 165 10.34 -6.58 17.03
C CYS A 165 10.45 -8.12 16.91
N CYS A 166 9.92 -8.70 15.86
CA CYS A 166 10.00 -10.14 15.59
C CYS A 166 11.44 -10.55 15.21
N THR A 167 11.97 -11.53 15.92
CA THR A 167 13.32 -12.09 15.68
C THR A 167 13.29 -13.42 14.92
N GLY A 168 12.12 -14.06 14.84
CA GLY A 168 11.95 -15.32 14.14
C GLY A 168 10.71 -16.07 14.57
N PHE A 169 10.61 -17.33 14.17
CA PHE A 169 9.49 -18.20 14.53
C PHE A 169 9.92 -19.68 14.52
N GLU A 170 9.06 -20.53 15.13
CA GLU A 170 9.10 -21.99 15.00
C GLU A 170 7.75 -22.49 14.51
N ASP A 171 7.77 -23.41 13.52
CA ASP A 171 6.57 -24.09 13.01
C ASP A 171 6.63 -25.56 13.44
N SER A 172 5.74 -25.95 14.34
CA SER A 172 5.62 -27.34 14.83
C SER A 172 4.79 -28.23 13.92
N GLY A 173 4.20 -27.67 12.86
CA GLY A 173 3.21 -28.34 12.01
C GLY A 173 1.79 -28.31 12.59
N GLN A 174 1.61 -28.10 13.89
CA GLN A 174 0.31 -27.92 14.54
C GLN A 174 0.02 -26.44 14.85
N ALA A 175 1.05 -25.70 15.24
CA ALA A 175 1.01 -24.26 15.49
C ALA A 175 2.33 -23.61 15.08
N VAL A 176 2.32 -22.31 14.89
CA VAL A 176 3.52 -21.49 14.72
C VAL A 176 3.69 -20.60 15.95
N ILE A 177 4.93 -20.50 16.44
CA ILE A 177 5.29 -19.65 17.58
C ILE A 177 6.19 -18.54 17.06
N ALA A 178 5.70 -17.30 17.06
CA ALA A 178 6.50 -16.10 16.75
C ALA A 178 7.29 -15.68 17.99
N ARG A 179 8.57 -15.29 17.81
CA ARG A 179 9.46 -14.84 18.87
C ARG A 179 9.84 -13.39 18.67
N PHE A 180 9.91 -12.63 19.77
CA PHE A 180 10.19 -11.20 19.76
C PHE A 180 11.43 -10.87 20.58
N ALA A 181 12.04 -9.72 20.30
CA ALA A 181 13.28 -9.28 20.92
C ALA A 181 13.15 -9.02 22.43
N ASP A 182 11.94 -8.74 22.92
CA ASP A 182 11.62 -8.54 24.33
C ASP A 182 11.35 -9.83 25.10
N GLY A 183 11.54 -10.99 24.44
CA GLY A 183 11.33 -12.32 25.03
C GLY A 183 9.88 -12.84 24.94
N ARG A 184 8.94 -12.04 24.42
CA ARG A 184 7.57 -12.53 24.16
C ARG A 184 7.57 -13.66 23.15
N GLU A 185 6.66 -14.63 23.35
CA GLU A 185 6.31 -15.66 22.38
C GLU A 185 4.80 -15.61 22.12
N VAL A 186 4.42 -15.72 20.85
CA VAL A 186 3.01 -15.72 20.45
C VAL A 186 2.72 -16.94 19.62
N GLN A 187 1.77 -17.74 20.08
CA GLN A 187 1.28 -18.91 19.37
C GLN A 187 0.12 -18.53 18.46
N ALA A 188 0.18 -18.99 17.21
CA ALA A 188 -0.86 -18.80 16.20
C ALA A 188 -1.01 -20.04 15.31
N ASP A 189 -2.13 -20.14 14.60
CA ASP A 189 -2.36 -21.14 13.55
C ASP A 189 -1.72 -20.76 12.23
N VAL A 190 -1.59 -19.47 11.97
CA VAL A 190 -0.97 -18.90 10.77
C VAL A 190 -0.10 -17.71 11.14
N LEU A 191 1.10 -17.65 10.57
CA LEU A 191 2.00 -16.49 10.64
C LEU A 191 2.11 -15.84 9.26
N VAL A 192 1.87 -14.53 9.21
CA VAL A 192 2.01 -13.73 8.00
C VAL A 192 3.17 -12.75 8.17
N GLY A 193 4.25 -12.94 7.40
CA GLY A 193 5.36 -11.99 7.35
C GLY A 193 5.04 -10.84 6.39
N ALA A 194 4.68 -9.69 6.93
CA ALA A 194 4.45 -8.42 6.24
C ALA A 194 5.49 -7.35 6.68
N ASP A 195 6.63 -7.81 7.16
CA ASP A 195 7.72 -7.09 7.84
C ASP A 195 8.73 -6.45 6.86
N GLY A 196 8.29 -6.21 5.64
CA GLY A 196 8.98 -5.36 4.68
C GLY A 196 10.24 -5.98 4.06
N VAL A 197 11.03 -5.12 3.45
CA VAL A 197 12.19 -5.53 2.64
C VAL A 197 13.28 -6.25 3.45
N HIS A 198 13.39 -5.99 4.75
CA HIS A 198 14.34 -6.62 5.68
C HIS A 198 13.70 -7.73 6.53
N SER A 199 12.64 -8.34 6.04
CA SER A 199 11.83 -9.37 6.70
C SER A 199 12.65 -10.43 7.45
N ALA A 200 12.46 -10.49 8.77
CA ALA A 200 12.98 -11.54 9.64
C ALA A 200 12.27 -12.88 9.39
N VAL A 201 10.96 -12.83 9.13
CA VAL A 201 10.17 -14.02 8.79
C VAL A 201 10.68 -14.66 7.51
N ARG A 202 10.96 -13.87 6.47
CA ARG A 202 11.54 -14.38 5.23
C ARG A 202 12.94 -14.96 5.45
N ALA A 203 13.78 -14.26 6.20
CA ALA A 203 15.15 -14.72 6.50
C ALA A 203 15.14 -16.07 7.22
N LYS A 204 14.19 -16.30 8.12
CA LYS A 204 14.01 -17.59 8.81
C LYS A 204 13.50 -18.68 7.87
N LEU A 205 12.59 -18.37 6.91
CA LEU A 205 12.06 -19.34 5.95
C LEU A 205 13.08 -19.82 4.93
N PHE A 206 13.88 -18.90 4.39
CA PHE A 206 14.66 -19.14 3.17
C PHE A 206 16.15 -18.82 3.31
N GLY A 207 16.57 -18.43 4.49
CA GLY A 207 17.91 -17.91 4.75
C GLY A 207 18.07 -16.43 4.34
N PRO A 208 19.21 -15.84 4.70
CA PRO A 208 19.53 -14.46 4.33
C PRO A 208 19.64 -14.36 2.79
N ALA A 209 19.08 -13.30 2.24
CA ALA A 209 19.20 -13.00 0.82
C ALA A 209 19.45 -11.52 0.62
N SER A 210 20.55 -11.23 -0.08
CA SER A 210 20.94 -9.86 -0.37
C SER A 210 19.94 -9.18 -1.31
N LEU A 211 19.66 -7.93 -1.04
CA LEU A 211 19.02 -7.03 -1.98
C LEU A 211 19.97 -6.75 -3.14
N ARG A 212 19.44 -6.57 -4.31
CA ARG A 212 20.20 -6.25 -5.51
C ARG A 212 20.07 -4.76 -5.79
N TYR A 213 21.12 -4.02 -5.49
CA TYR A 213 21.19 -2.61 -5.85
C TYR A 213 21.04 -2.40 -7.36
N ARG A 214 20.25 -1.40 -7.75
CA ARG A 214 19.88 -1.18 -9.15
C ARG A 214 20.71 -0.12 -9.87
N GLY A 215 21.72 0.44 -9.21
CA GLY A 215 22.64 1.41 -9.77
C GLY A 215 22.16 2.85 -9.68
N TYR A 216 21.11 3.11 -8.91
CA TYR A 216 20.58 4.45 -8.69
C TYR A 216 20.00 4.60 -7.29
N THR A 217 19.99 5.84 -6.80
CA THR A 217 19.42 6.24 -5.51
C THR A 217 18.22 7.17 -5.73
N ALA A 218 17.38 7.30 -4.72
CA ALA A 218 16.24 8.20 -4.72
C ALA A 218 16.26 9.09 -3.47
N VAL A 219 15.84 10.33 -3.64
CA VAL A 219 15.40 11.23 -2.58
C VAL A 219 13.92 11.52 -2.79
N ARG A 220 13.16 11.56 -1.71
CA ARG A 220 11.73 11.88 -1.73
C ARG A 220 11.39 12.81 -0.58
N SER A 221 10.40 13.66 -0.80
CA SER A 221 9.91 14.59 0.20
C SER A 221 8.51 15.11 -0.14
N LEU A 222 8.01 15.96 0.75
CA LEU A 222 6.83 16.79 0.57
C LEU A 222 7.25 18.25 0.60
N THR A 223 6.85 19.01 -0.42
CA THR A 223 6.98 20.47 -0.40
C THR A 223 5.82 21.05 0.40
N PRO A 224 6.08 22.03 1.30
CA PRO A 224 5.05 22.67 2.09
C PRO A 224 3.94 23.32 1.25
N ALA A 225 2.73 23.38 1.81
CA ALA A 225 1.60 24.06 1.20
C ALA A 225 1.90 25.54 0.90
N GLY A 226 1.41 26.02 -0.26
CA GLY A 226 1.54 27.42 -0.66
C GLY A 226 2.93 27.86 -1.10
N SER A 227 3.96 27.01 -0.98
CA SER A 227 5.34 27.36 -1.35
C SER A 227 5.57 27.40 -2.86
N VAL A 228 4.82 26.58 -3.61
CA VAL A 228 4.87 26.46 -5.07
C VAL A 228 3.44 26.23 -5.57
N PRO A 229 3.06 26.75 -6.76
CA PRO A 229 1.74 26.47 -7.33
C PRO A 229 1.48 24.97 -7.46
N LEU A 230 0.30 24.52 -7.00
CA LEU A 230 -0.06 23.10 -6.97
C LEU A 230 -0.21 22.55 -8.39
N PRO A 231 0.55 21.52 -8.78
CA PRO A 231 0.38 20.88 -10.07
C PRO A 231 -0.95 20.10 -10.11
N ARG A 232 -1.62 20.12 -11.26
CA ARG A 232 -2.81 19.27 -11.49
C ARG A 232 -2.45 17.87 -11.99
N ASP A 233 -1.27 17.75 -12.58
CA ASP A 233 -0.78 16.54 -13.23
C ASP A 233 0.18 15.79 -12.31
N GLY A 234 0.16 14.45 -12.41
CA GLY A 234 1.25 13.61 -11.91
C GLY A 234 2.27 13.40 -13.03
N THR A 235 3.46 13.93 -12.88
CA THR A 235 4.47 13.85 -13.94
C THR A 235 5.76 13.25 -13.44
N GLU A 236 6.42 12.50 -14.31
CA GLU A 236 7.81 12.12 -14.14
C GLU A 236 8.62 12.72 -15.30
N THR A 237 9.71 13.39 -15.00
CA THR A 237 10.61 13.96 -15.99
C THR A 237 11.85 13.09 -16.11
N TRP A 238 12.14 12.61 -17.32
CA TRP A 238 13.25 11.72 -17.62
C TRP A 238 14.38 12.43 -18.34
N GLY A 239 15.52 12.57 -17.66
CA GLY A 239 16.75 13.09 -18.20
C GLY A 239 17.74 11.98 -18.58
N ARG A 240 19.03 12.31 -18.49
CA ARG A 240 20.14 11.38 -18.76
C ARG A 240 20.70 10.86 -17.45
N GLY A 241 20.26 9.64 -17.05
CA GLY A 241 20.63 9.00 -15.79
C GLY A 241 20.06 9.69 -14.54
N ALA A 242 19.04 10.52 -14.73
CA ALA A 242 18.34 11.22 -13.66
C ALA A 242 16.85 11.38 -14.01
N ARG A 243 15.98 11.36 -12.99
CA ARG A 243 14.52 11.50 -13.11
C ARG A 243 13.97 12.29 -11.95
N PHE A 244 12.89 13.03 -12.20
CA PHE A 244 12.18 13.77 -11.17
C PHE A 244 10.67 13.54 -11.33
N GLY A 245 10.02 13.02 -10.30
CA GLY A 245 8.58 12.80 -10.26
C GLY A 245 7.91 13.76 -9.30
N LEU A 246 6.74 14.27 -9.65
CA LEU A 246 5.94 15.14 -8.81
C LEU A 246 4.44 14.96 -9.04
N GLY A 247 3.66 15.29 -8.02
CA GLY A 247 2.21 15.32 -8.08
C GLY A 247 1.59 16.02 -6.87
N PRO A 248 0.32 16.40 -6.95
CA PRO A 248 -0.37 17.05 -5.85
C PRO A 248 -0.60 16.08 -4.69
N ALA A 249 -0.62 16.61 -3.47
CA ALA A 249 -1.01 15.90 -2.25
C ALA A 249 -2.10 16.69 -1.50
N THR A 250 -2.77 16.04 -0.55
CA THR A 250 -3.73 16.70 0.33
C THR A 250 -3.09 17.85 1.10
N GLY A 251 -3.89 18.86 1.43
CA GLY A 251 -3.42 20.06 2.12
C GLY A 251 -2.48 20.93 1.30
N ASP A 252 -2.72 21.03 -0.02
CA ASP A 252 -1.97 21.86 -0.96
C ASP A 252 -0.45 21.63 -0.97
N ARG A 253 -0.05 20.41 -0.59
CA ARG A 253 1.34 19.95 -0.61
C ARG A 253 1.67 19.30 -1.95
N ILE A 254 2.96 19.21 -2.27
CA ILE A 254 3.45 18.51 -3.45
C ILE A 254 4.29 17.32 -3.01
N ILE A 255 3.87 16.11 -3.41
CA ILE A 255 4.70 14.91 -3.29
C ILE A 255 5.69 14.92 -4.44
N TRP A 256 6.96 14.68 -4.15
CA TRP A 256 7.96 14.55 -5.18
C TRP A 256 9.06 13.55 -4.83
N TYR A 257 9.74 13.08 -5.86
CA TYR A 257 10.96 12.29 -5.73
C TYR A 257 11.95 12.64 -6.84
N ALA A 258 13.22 12.52 -6.53
CA ALA A 258 14.32 12.64 -7.47
C ALA A 258 15.13 11.35 -7.46
N MET A 259 15.54 10.85 -8.62
CA MET A 259 16.36 9.66 -8.77
C MET A 259 17.54 9.94 -9.68
N TRP A 260 18.70 9.41 -9.35
CA TRP A 260 19.88 9.54 -10.20
C TRP A 260 20.82 8.33 -10.06
N ASN A 261 21.60 8.08 -11.11
CA ASN A 261 22.62 7.03 -11.10
C ASN A 261 23.68 7.35 -10.05
N ALA A 262 23.92 6.41 -9.13
CA ALA A 262 24.86 6.54 -8.01
C ALA A 262 25.51 5.19 -7.70
N ARG A 263 26.57 5.19 -6.89
CA ARG A 263 27.12 3.99 -6.25
C ARG A 263 26.28 3.65 -5.01
N ALA A 264 26.20 2.37 -4.68
CA ALA A 264 25.55 1.93 -3.46
C ALA A 264 26.22 2.53 -2.22
N GLY A 265 25.42 2.92 -1.22
CA GLY A 265 25.91 3.50 0.02
C GLY A 265 26.59 4.87 -0.15
N GLY A 266 26.47 5.49 -1.34
CA GLY A 266 27.08 6.80 -1.60
C GLY A 266 26.52 7.86 -0.66
N THR A 267 27.42 8.68 -0.10
CA THR A 267 27.06 9.91 0.59
C THR A 267 27.11 11.06 -0.41
N ASP A 268 26.29 12.08 -0.20
CA ASP A 268 26.22 13.25 -1.10
C ASP A 268 27.25 14.33 -0.69
N ASP A 269 28.45 13.93 -0.23
CA ASP A 269 29.50 14.81 0.27
C ASP A 269 28.96 15.94 1.20
N GLY A 270 27.90 15.64 1.94
CA GLY A 270 27.33 16.47 3.00
C GLY A 270 26.14 17.36 2.63
N ASP A 271 25.77 17.55 1.36
CA ASP A 271 24.63 18.41 1.01
C ASP A 271 23.79 17.88 -0.16
N THR A 272 22.81 17.01 0.16
CA THR A 272 21.82 16.50 -0.78
C THR A 272 21.08 17.61 -1.54
N ALA A 273 20.79 18.74 -0.90
CA ALA A 273 20.08 19.84 -1.53
C ALA A 273 20.92 20.52 -2.62
N THR A 274 22.22 20.71 -2.38
CA THR A 274 23.15 21.23 -3.38
C THR A 274 23.27 20.27 -4.57
N LEU A 275 23.34 18.96 -4.32
CA LEU A 275 23.34 17.97 -5.39
C LEU A 275 22.04 18.01 -6.22
N LEU A 276 20.90 18.13 -5.58
CA LEU A 276 19.60 18.25 -6.29
C LEU A 276 19.56 19.49 -7.19
N ARG A 277 20.03 20.66 -6.70
CA ARG A 277 20.14 21.88 -7.52
C ARG A 277 21.03 21.66 -8.74
N LYS A 278 22.18 21.02 -8.56
CA LYS A 278 23.13 20.71 -9.64
C LYS A 278 22.51 19.79 -10.69
N LEU A 279 21.74 18.79 -10.29
CA LEU A 279 21.18 17.79 -11.20
C LEU A 279 19.91 18.28 -11.91
N PHE A 280 19.07 19.05 -11.22
CA PHE A 280 17.70 19.35 -11.66
C PHE A 280 17.40 20.86 -11.78
N GLY A 281 18.31 21.74 -11.35
CA GLY A 281 18.07 23.19 -11.32
C GLY A 281 17.88 23.85 -12.68
N ALA A 282 18.28 23.19 -13.78
CA ALA A 282 18.04 23.64 -15.15
C ALA A 282 16.83 22.94 -15.83
N TRP A 283 16.06 22.15 -15.07
CA TRP A 283 14.88 21.48 -15.62
C TRP A 283 13.67 22.42 -15.62
N HIS A 284 12.62 22.04 -16.34
CA HIS A 284 11.41 22.84 -16.47
C HIS A 284 10.70 23.09 -15.13
N ASP A 285 9.95 24.18 -15.05
CA ASP A 285 9.08 24.49 -13.91
C ASP A 285 8.02 23.39 -13.69
N PRO A 286 7.67 23.11 -12.41
CA PRO A 286 8.12 23.79 -11.19
C PRO A 286 9.28 23.09 -10.46
N ILE A 287 10.07 22.24 -11.13
CA ILE A 287 11.08 21.39 -10.48
C ILE A 287 12.10 22.19 -9.65
N PRO A 288 12.76 23.25 -10.18
CA PRO A 288 13.69 24.03 -9.38
C PRO A 288 13.03 24.67 -8.15
N ALA A 289 11.84 25.24 -8.32
CA ALA A 289 11.10 25.88 -7.24
C ALA A 289 10.72 24.87 -6.12
N ILE A 290 10.35 23.64 -6.48
CA ILE A 290 10.05 22.56 -5.51
C ILE A 290 11.29 22.22 -4.68
N ILE A 291 12.46 22.11 -5.31
CA ILE A 291 13.72 21.81 -4.61
C ILE A 291 14.06 22.91 -3.61
N GLU A 292 13.94 24.19 -4.03
CA GLU A 292 14.24 25.34 -3.17
C GLU A 292 13.24 25.47 -1.99
N ALA A 293 11.97 25.18 -2.23
CA ALA A 293 10.92 25.29 -1.22
C ALA A 293 10.91 24.12 -0.21
N THR A 294 11.63 23.03 -0.49
CA THR A 294 11.60 21.84 0.38
C THR A 294 12.64 21.91 1.50
N PRO A 295 12.25 21.79 2.77
CA PRO A 295 13.18 21.77 3.89
C PRO A 295 14.17 20.61 3.78
N LYS A 296 15.46 20.86 3.99
CA LYS A 296 16.50 19.81 3.93
C LYS A 296 16.29 18.68 4.93
N THR A 297 15.69 18.98 6.07
CA THR A 297 15.38 18.01 7.14
C THR A 297 14.32 16.99 6.79
N THR A 298 13.51 17.24 5.75
CA THR A 298 12.45 16.34 5.28
C THR A 298 12.89 15.43 4.14
N LEU A 299 14.12 15.54 3.69
CA LEU A 299 14.66 14.73 2.59
C LEU A 299 14.95 13.31 3.05
N ILE A 300 14.25 12.34 2.47
CA ILE A 300 14.44 10.91 2.74
C ILE A 300 15.18 10.28 1.58
N ARG A 301 16.42 9.83 1.82
CA ARG A 301 17.26 9.17 0.84
C ARG A 301 17.27 7.66 1.01
N ASN A 302 17.17 6.93 -0.10
CA ASN A 302 17.27 5.48 -0.15
C ASN A 302 17.96 5.00 -1.43
N ASP A 303 18.82 4.00 -1.31
CA ASP A 303 19.31 3.23 -2.43
C ASP A 303 18.21 2.33 -2.98
N ILE A 304 18.06 2.29 -4.30
CA ILE A 304 17.02 1.49 -4.93
C ILE A 304 17.53 0.07 -5.16
N SER A 305 16.83 -0.85 -4.54
CA SER A 305 17.13 -2.27 -4.57
C SER A 305 15.88 -3.12 -4.78
N ASP A 306 16.07 -4.30 -5.32
CA ASP A 306 15.01 -5.31 -5.48
C ASP A 306 15.51 -6.73 -5.17
N ARG A 307 14.61 -7.71 -5.26
CA ARG A 307 14.96 -9.14 -5.30
C ARG A 307 14.46 -9.78 -6.59
N TRP A 308 15.07 -10.90 -6.96
CA TRP A 308 14.49 -11.75 -8.00
C TRP A 308 13.16 -12.32 -7.50
N PRO A 309 12.12 -12.33 -8.35
CA PRO A 309 10.87 -12.98 -8.02
C PRO A 309 11.09 -14.48 -7.73
N THR A 310 10.45 -14.96 -6.66
CA THR A 310 10.42 -16.37 -6.29
C THR A 310 9.01 -16.93 -6.40
N ARG A 311 8.91 -18.23 -6.66
CA ARG A 311 7.60 -18.92 -6.66
C ARG A 311 7.16 -19.34 -5.27
N THR A 312 8.10 -19.51 -4.33
CA THR A 312 7.79 -19.98 -2.98
C THR A 312 7.60 -18.76 -2.06
N TRP A 313 6.39 -18.58 -1.55
CA TRP A 313 5.97 -17.46 -0.72
C TRP A 313 5.75 -17.83 0.75
N GLY A 314 5.92 -19.11 1.07
CA GLY A 314 5.73 -19.61 2.42
C GLY A 314 6.04 -21.10 2.53
N ARG A 315 5.95 -21.61 3.75
CA ARG A 315 6.09 -23.04 4.06
C ARG A 315 5.24 -23.35 5.29
N GLY A 316 4.55 -24.50 5.30
CA GLY A 316 3.73 -24.92 6.41
C GLY A 316 2.63 -23.89 6.73
N ARG A 317 2.67 -23.34 7.92
CA ARG A 317 1.73 -22.35 8.46
C ARG A 317 2.16 -20.90 8.25
N VAL A 318 3.24 -20.66 7.52
CA VAL A 318 3.85 -19.34 7.35
C VAL A 318 3.76 -18.89 5.90
N ALA A 319 3.28 -17.66 5.67
CA ALA A 319 3.27 -17.01 4.37
C ALA A 319 3.84 -15.59 4.44
N LEU A 320 4.35 -15.11 3.31
CA LEU A 320 4.89 -13.77 3.15
C LEU A 320 3.95 -12.90 2.30
N LEU A 321 3.99 -11.58 2.54
CA LEU A 321 3.16 -10.59 1.90
C LEU A 321 3.98 -9.33 1.55
N GLY A 322 3.69 -8.69 0.41
CA GLY A 322 4.29 -7.41 0.03
C GLY A 322 5.82 -7.46 -0.10
N ASP A 323 6.51 -6.45 0.39
CA ASP A 323 7.97 -6.33 0.26
C ASP A 323 8.76 -7.43 1.00
N ALA A 324 8.14 -8.16 1.92
CA ALA A 324 8.77 -9.33 2.53
C ALA A 324 9.07 -10.41 1.49
N ILE A 325 8.28 -10.50 0.43
CA ILE A 325 8.44 -11.53 -0.60
C ILE A 325 8.83 -10.96 -1.97
N HIS A 326 8.27 -9.83 -2.40
CA HIS A 326 8.51 -9.28 -3.74
C HIS A 326 8.92 -7.79 -3.70
N PRO A 327 9.99 -7.42 -2.95
CA PRO A 327 10.46 -6.04 -2.98
C PRO A 327 10.83 -5.66 -4.41
N MET A 328 10.26 -4.60 -4.90
CA MET A 328 10.41 -4.14 -6.27
C MET A 328 10.89 -2.71 -6.32
N THR A 329 11.46 -2.32 -7.46
CA THR A 329 11.83 -0.92 -7.69
C THR A 329 10.56 -0.04 -7.77
N PRO A 330 10.63 1.24 -7.37
CA PRO A 330 9.46 2.11 -7.29
C PRO A 330 8.94 2.59 -8.65
N ASP A 331 9.56 2.15 -9.75
CA ASP A 331 9.41 2.69 -11.12
C ASP A 331 8.02 2.51 -11.74
N LEU A 332 7.13 1.75 -11.11
CA LEU A 332 5.73 1.62 -11.47
C LEU A 332 4.78 2.09 -10.35
N ALA A 333 5.30 2.59 -9.23
CA ALA A 333 4.52 2.89 -8.02
C ALA A 333 3.60 1.72 -7.60
N GLN A 334 4.06 0.45 -7.73
CA GLN A 334 3.24 -0.74 -7.52
C GLN A 334 3.50 -1.47 -6.20
N GLY A 335 4.56 -1.14 -5.44
CA GLY A 335 4.89 -1.88 -4.21
C GLY A 335 3.73 -1.96 -3.23
N ALA A 336 3.19 -0.81 -2.82
CA ALA A 336 2.03 -0.76 -1.92
C ALA A 336 0.77 -1.36 -2.58
N CYS A 337 0.54 -1.10 -3.87
CA CYS A 337 -0.60 -1.66 -4.59
C CYS A 337 -0.60 -3.19 -4.57
N GLN A 338 0.56 -3.81 -4.82
CA GLN A 338 0.70 -5.27 -4.80
C GLN A 338 0.51 -5.83 -3.38
N ALA A 339 1.02 -5.13 -2.34
CA ALA A 339 0.82 -5.54 -0.94
C ALA A 339 -0.67 -5.48 -0.53
N ILE A 340 -1.42 -4.47 -0.97
CA ILE A 340 -2.87 -4.35 -0.76
C ILE A 340 -3.63 -5.49 -1.46
N VAL A 341 -3.28 -5.79 -2.71
CA VAL A 341 -3.89 -6.91 -3.47
C VAL A 341 -3.52 -8.25 -2.85
N ASP A 342 -2.29 -8.42 -2.35
CA ASP A 342 -1.88 -9.62 -1.62
C ASP A 342 -2.72 -9.81 -0.36
N ALA A 343 -2.90 -8.76 0.43
CA ALA A 343 -3.64 -8.76 1.69
C ALA A 343 -5.08 -9.26 1.50
N THR A 344 -5.77 -8.71 0.52
CA THR A 344 -7.16 -9.10 0.21
C THR A 344 -7.27 -10.50 -0.38
N ALA A 345 -6.29 -10.92 -1.19
CA ALA A 345 -6.21 -12.29 -1.72
C ALA A 345 -5.95 -13.32 -0.62
N LEU A 346 -5.02 -13.04 0.31
CA LEU A 346 -4.71 -13.87 1.46
C LEU A 346 -5.96 -14.07 2.34
N ALA A 347 -6.63 -12.97 2.71
CA ALA A 347 -7.83 -13.02 3.52
C ALA A 347 -8.96 -13.79 2.83
N THR A 348 -9.10 -13.66 1.50
CA THR A 348 -10.09 -14.42 0.73
C THR A 348 -9.80 -15.91 0.75
N CYS A 349 -8.53 -16.33 0.59
CA CYS A 349 -8.15 -17.74 0.61
C CYS A 349 -8.34 -18.35 2.01
N LEU A 350 -7.93 -17.64 3.07
CA LEU A 350 -8.07 -18.12 4.45
C LEU A 350 -9.55 -18.26 4.88
N ALA A 351 -10.41 -17.33 4.43
CA ALA A 351 -11.85 -17.42 4.72
C ALA A 351 -12.56 -18.54 3.93
N ALA A 352 -12.03 -18.95 2.80
CA ALA A 352 -12.64 -19.96 1.94
C ALA A 352 -12.28 -21.41 2.32
N SER A 353 -11.31 -21.65 3.20
CA SER A 353 -10.81 -22.99 3.52
C SER A 353 -10.54 -23.16 5.00
N ARG A 354 -10.95 -24.31 5.57
CA ARG A 354 -10.56 -24.73 6.92
C ARG A 354 -9.13 -25.27 7.00
N ASP A 355 -8.57 -25.77 5.88
CA ASP A 355 -7.16 -26.14 5.76
C ASP A 355 -6.34 -24.88 5.47
N THR A 356 -5.69 -24.36 6.51
CA THR A 356 -4.84 -23.16 6.42
C THR A 356 -3.68 -23.36 5.45
N GLY A 357 -3.08 -24.55 5.39
CA GLY A 357 -2.00 -24.88 4.47
C GLY A 357 -2.46 -24.84 3.01
N ALA A 358 -3.64 -25.38 2.70
CA ALA A 358 -4.24 -25.30 1.37
C ALA A 358 -4.56 -23.84 0.99
N ALA A 359 -5.11 -23.06 1.93
CA ALA A 359 -5.40 -21.63 1.73
C ALA A 359 -4.14 -20.81 1.39
N LEU A 360 -3.03 -21.05 2.11
CA LEU A 360 -1.76 -20.35 1.86
C LEU A 360 -1.14 -20.75 0.50
N ARG A 361 -1.26 -22.02 0.10
CA ARG A 361 -0.83 -22.47 -1.23
C ARG A 361 -1.66 -21.82 -2.34
N GLU A 362 -2.98 -21.72 -2.16
CA GLU A 362 -3.86 -21.06 -3.12
C GLU A 362 -3.55 -19.56 -3.22
N TYR A 363 -3.36 -18.86 -2.09
CA TYR A 363 -2.91 -17.47 -2.07
C TYR A 363 -1.66 -17.27 -2.92
N GLN A 364 -0.62 -18.08 -2.70
CA GLN A 364 0.61 -18.05 -3.49
C GLN A 364 0.34 -18.26 -4.99
N GLN A 365 -0.46 -19.25 -5.37
CA GLN A 365 -0.79 -19.56 -6.77
C GLN A 365 -1.51 -18.40 -7.45
N ARG A 366 -2.40 -17.72 -6.75
CA ARG A 366 -3.14 -16.56 -7.27
C ARG A 366 -2.24 -15.34 -7.50
N ARG A 367 -1.23 -15.16 -6.64
CA ARG A 367 -0.49 -13.90 -6.59
C ARG A 367 0.88 -13.90 -7.28
N TRP A 368 1.66 -14.99 -7.17
CA TRP A 368 3.06 -14.98 -7.53
C TRP A 368 3.35 -14.53 -8.97
N ARG A 369 2.51 -14.94 -9.95
CA ARG A 369 2.74 -14.58 -11.36
C ARG A 369 2.57 -13.09 -11.62
N ASN A 370 1.53 -12.49 -11.05
CA ASN A 370 1.27 -11.06 -11.21
C ASN A 370 2.35 -10.23 -10.52
N ALA A 371 2.70 -10.54 -9.26
CA ALA A 371 3.77 -9.86 -8.55
C ALA A 371 5.12 -10.01 -9.24
N ALA A 372 5.47 -11.22 -9.71
CA ALA A 372 6.72 -11.47 -10.45
C ALA A 372 6.78 -10.63 -11.75
N THR A 373 5.70 -10.64 -12.53
CA THR A 373 5.63 -9.84 -13.76
C THR A 373 5.75 -8.36 -13.47
N THR A 374 5.05 -7.86 -12.44
CA THR A 374 5.11 -6.46 -12.02
C THR A 374 6.53 -6.07 -11.59
N THR A 375 7.21 -6.92 -10.79
CA THR A 375 8.59 -6.68 -10.38
C THR A 375 9.55 -6.59 -11.58
N LEU A 376 9.39 -7.45 -12.58
CA LEU A 376 10.25 -7.45 -13.78
C LEU A 376 9.97 -6.23 -14.67
N ILE A 377 8.70 -5.84 -14.82
CA ILE A 377 8.35 -4.63 -15.58
C ILE A 377 8.88 -3.39 -14.86
N ALA A 378 8.70 -3.27 -13.53
CA ALA A 378 9.23 -2.17 -12.74
C ALA A 378 10.75 -2.04 -12.92
N ARG A 379 11.48 -3.15 -12.81
CA ARG A 379 12.93 -3.20 -13.04
C ARG A 379 13.33 -2.69 -14.42
N ASN A 380 12.65 -3.15 -15.47
CA ASN A 380 12.94 -2.74 -16.84
C ASN A 380 12.61 -1.26 -17.07
N THR A 381 11.49 -0.77 -16.51
CA THR A 381 11.12 0.65 -16.53
C THR A 381 12.21 1.50 -15.85
N GLY A 382 12.68 1.07 -14.69
CA GLY A 382 13.79 1.73 -14.00
C GLY A 382 15.07 1.77 -14.84
N ALA A 383 15.47 0.65 -15.42
CA ALA A 383 16.65 0.58 -16.28
C ALA A 383 16.54 1.51 -17.51
N MET A 384 15.35 1.58 -18.11
CA MET A 384 15.07 2.47 -19.24
C MET A 384 15.09 3.94 -18.82
N GLY A 385 14.49 4.27 -17.67
CA GLY A 385 14.47 5.63 -17.13
C GLY A 385 15.86 6.14 -16.72
N GLN A 386 16.77 5.22 -16.35
CA GLN A 386 18.13 5.54 -15.88
C GLN A 386 19.21 5.47 -16.99
N LEU A 387 18.81 5.40 -18.26
CA LEU A 387 19.74 5.53 -19.38
C LEU A 387 20.49 6.88 -19.33
N LYS A 388 21.82 6.89 -19.61
CA LYS A 388 22.67 8.09 -19.56
C LYS A 388 23.32 8.49 -20.89
N GLY A 389 23.38 7.59 -21.86
CA GLY A 389 23.97 7.85 -23.19
C GLY A 389 23.08 8.76 -24.02
N ARG A 390 23.67 9.72 -24.77
CA ARG A 390 22.90 10.65 -25.63
C ARG A 390 22.03 9.89 -26.66
N LEU A 391 22.61 8.94 -27.37
CA LEU A 391 21.90 8.18 -28.40
C LEU A 391 20.84 7.26 -27.81
N THR A 392 21.15 6.57 -26.71
CA THR A 392 20.19 5.69 -26.05
C THR A 392 19.00 6.43 -25.45
N CYS A 393 19.21 7.62 -24.88
CA CYS A 393 18.11 8.48 -24.42
C CYS A 393 17.29 9.01 -25.60
N ALA A 394 17.92 9.45 -26.69
CA ALA A 394 17.20 9.92 -27.88
C ALA A 394 16.35 8.80 -28.50
N ALA A 395 16.89 7.58 -28.60
CA ALA A 395 16.17 6.41 -29.11
C ALA A 395 14.97 6.04 -28.19
N ARG A 396 15.19 6.05 -26.86
CA ARG A 396 14.12 5.85 -25.87
C ARG A 396 12.99 6.86 -26.06
N ASP A 397 13.34 8.14 -26.13
CA ASP A 397 12.37 9.24 -26.23
C ASP A 397 11.57 9.15 -27.53
N ALA A 398 12.25 8.88 -28.65
CA ALA A 398 11.59 8.68 -29.95
C ALA A 398 10.64 7.47 -29.94
N MET A 399 11.08 6.35 -29.34
CA MET A 399 10.23 5.17 -29.17
C MET A 399 8.98 5.48 -28.35
N MET A 400 9.13 6.19 -27.23
CA MET A 400 7.99 6.55 -26.36
C MET A 400 6.99 7.46 -27.09
N GLN A 401 7.47 8.46 -27.83
CA GLN A 401 6.63 9.36 -28.61
C GLN A 401 5.94 8.63 -29.79
N ALA A 402 6.62 7.70 -30.44
CA ALA A 402 6.06 6.93 -31.55
C ALA A 402 5.08 5.83 -31.13
N THR A 403 5.08 5.41 -29.85
CA THR A 403 4.23 4.33 -29.38
C THR A 403 2.80 4.84 -29.14
N PRO A 404 1.78 4.30 -29.83
CA PRO A 404 0.40 4.70 -29.62
C PRO A 404 -0.07 4.45 -28.19
N LEU A 405 -0.91 5.35 -27.66
CA LEU A 405 -1.44 5.24 -26.29
C LEU A 405 -2.11 3.88 -26.03
N SER A 406 -2.84 3.35 -27.00
CA SER A 406 -3.50 2.03 -26.87
C SER A 406 -2.53 0.89 -26.60
N LEU A 407 -1.32 0.93 -27.19
CA LEU A 407 -0.28 -0.06 -26.97
C LEU A 407 0.39 0.14 -25.62
N GLN A 408 0.64 1.41 -25.22
CA GLN A 408 1.15 1.74 -23.89
C GLN A 408 0.21 1.24 -22.78
N LEU A 409 -1.11 1.47 -22.92
CA LEU A 409 -2.11 1.01 -21.97
C LEU A 409 -2.20 -0.52 -21.86
N ARG A 410 -1.94 -1.27 -22.96
CA ARG A 410 -1.91 -2.74 -22.91
C ARG A 410 -0.83 -3.30 -21.98
N GLN A 411 0.29 -2.62 -21.84
CA GLN A 411 1.35 -3.03 -20.91
C GLN A 411 0.86 -2.95 -19.47
N PHE A 412 0.05 -1.94 -19.14
CA PHE A 412 -0.55 -1.80 -17.82
C PHE A 412 -1.67 -2.81 -17.54
N ASP A 413 -2.36 -3.34 -18.56
CA ASP A 413 -3.40 -4.38 -18.35
C ASP A 413 -2.87 -5.61 -17.61
N VAL A 414 -1.61 -5.99 -17.86
CA VAL A 414 -0.99 -7.14 -17.19
C VAL A 414 -0.81 -6.90 -15.68
N VAL A 415 -0.54 -5.65 -15.30
CA VAL A 415 -0.30 -5.24 -13.92
C VAL A 415 -1.61 -4.92 -13.20
N LEU A 416 -2.51 -4.19 -13.88
CA LEU A 416 -3.70 -3.58 -13.26
C LEU A 416 -4.95 -4.45 -13.29
N ARG A 417 -5.06 -5.40 -14.24
CA ARG A 417 -6.17 -6.37 -14.25
C ARG A 417 -5.76 -7.61 -13.46
N PRO A 418 -6.32 -7.86 -12.27
CA PRO A 418 -6.16 -9.15 -11.65
C PRO A 418 -6.75 -10.20 -12.60
N ARG A 419 -5.98 -11.24 -12.94
CA ARG A 419 -6.53 -12.39 -13.63
C ARG A 419 -7.63 -12.96 -12.73
N GLN A 420 -8.87 -12.83 -13.15
CA GLN A 420 -9.96 -13.58 -12.54
C GLN A 420 -9.59 -15.06 -12.73
N VAL A 421 -9.27 -15.73 -11.63
CA VAL A 421 -9.20 -17.18 -11.63
C VAL A 421 -10.62 -17.65 -11.90
N SER A 422 -10.81 -18.25 -13.07
CA SER A 422 -12.07 -18.82 -13.55
C SER A 422 -12.70 -19.72 -12.47
N GLY A 423 -13.73 -19.22 -11.79
CA GLY A 423 -14.43 -19.91 -10.70
C GLY A 423 -15.73 -19.25 -10.28
N GLN A 424 -15.96 -18.00 -10.64
CA GLN A 424 -17.28 -17.37 -10.48
C GLN A 424 -18.04 -17.48 -11.80
N ARG A 425 -18.89 -18.52 -11.93
CA ARG A 425 -19.96 -18.53 -12.90
C ARG A 425 -20.81 -17.27 -12.64
N ARG A 426 -20.90 -16.40 -13.63
CA ARG A 426 -21.93 -15.35 -13.65
C ARG A 426 -23.28 -16.07 -13.53
N THR A 427 -23.93 -15.95 -12.39
CA THR A 427 -25.38 -16.16 -12.34
C THR A 427 -25.98 -14.95 -13.03
N SER A 428 -26.47 -15.19 -14.22
CA SER A 428 -27.29 -14.29 -15.03
C SER A 428 -28.56 -13.93 -14.31
#